data_bb0b27b2d5461deef85fbefac61f2487
#
_entry.id   bb0b27b2d5461deef85fbefac61f2487
#
_cell.length_a   1.000
_cell.length_b   1.000
_cell.length_c   1.000
_cell.angle_alpha   90.00
_cell.angle_beta   90.00
_cell.angle_gamma   90.00
#
_symmetry.space_group_name_H-M   'P 1'
#
loop_
_entity.id
_entity.type
_entity.pdbx_description
1 polymer ?
#
loop_
_entity_poly.entity_id
_entity_poly.type
_entity_poly.pdbx_seq_one_letter_code
_entity_poly.pdbx_strand_id
1 'polypeptide(L)'
;MSKDATTKKPTGLALYTAAAEKASAVVIDQYSTSFGWATKLLGKYERQHVRNIYALVRIADEIVDGAAAEALNNYIGADPHSMVDKFEQETYRAVECGFSTNLVIHAFAHTAREAGIKRDLIQPFFNSMRTDLFQRVHDK
;
A
#
# COMPACT_ATOMS: atom_id res chain seq x y z
N MET A 1 3.26 11.37 35.14
CA MET A 1 2.58 12.59 34.71
C MET A 1 1.81 12.32 33.43
N SER A 2 0.48 12.36 33.56
CA SER A 2 -0.39 12.13 32.41
C SER A 2 -0.16 13.17 31.30
N LYS A 3 0.22 14.36 31.69
CA LYS A 3 0.51 15.45 30.78
C LYS A 3 1.66 15.09 29.81
N ASP A 4 2.70 14.46 30.33
CA ASP A 4 3.84 14.04 29.52
C ASP A 4 3.44 12.93 28.55
N ALA A 5 2.58 12.02 28.99
CA ALA A 5 2.09 10.93 28.15
C ALA A 5 1.30 11.47 26.95
N THR A 6 0.54 12.57 27.12
CA THR A 6 -0.27 13.14 26.04
C THR A 6 0.52 13.98 25.05
N THR A 7 1.67 14.52 25.47
CA THR A 7 2.49 15.38 24.63
C THR A 7 3.69 14.64 24.01
N LYS A 8 3.93 13.44 24.46
CA LYS A 8 5.07 12.65 24.00
C LYS A 8 4.89 12.20 22.55
N LYS A 9 5.90 12.41 21.74
CA LYS A 9 5.90 11.87 20.38
C LYS A 9 5.97 10.34 20.44
N PRO A 10 5.29 9.65 19.50
CA PRO A 10 5.43 8.21 19.43
C PRO A 10 6.87 7.81 19.10
N THR A 11 7.27 6.65 19.54
CA THR A 11 8.61 6.09 19.26
C THR A 11 8.46 4.66 18.79
N GLY A 12 9.55 4.13 18.25
CA GLY A 12 9.59 2.74 17.82
C GLY A 12 8.54 2.42 16.77
N LEU A 13 7.81 1.35 16.97
CA LEU A 13 6.81 0.88 16.02
C LEU A 13 5.70 1.90 15.79
N ALA A 14 5.24 2.57 16.83
CA ALA A 14 4.18 3.56 16.69
C ALA A 14 4.61 4.73 15.81
N LEU A 15 5.85 5.20 15.96
CA LEU A 15 6.39 6.23 15.10
C LEU A 15 6.53 5.76 13.66
N TYR A 16 7.01 4.56 13.48
CA TYR A 16 7.16 3.97 12.14
C TYR A 16 5.81 3.87 11.43
N THR A 17 4.80 3.38 12.13
CA THR A 17 3.44 3.30 11.58
C THR A 17 2.91 4.67 11.20
N ALA A 18 3.11 5.67 12.06
CA ALA A 18 2.67 7.04 11.77
C ALA A 18 3.35 7.59 10.51
N ALA A 19 4.65 7.34 10.35
CA ALA A 19 5.39 7.77 9.17
C ALA A 19 4.88 7.05 7.92
N ALA A 20 4.61 5.76 8.02
CA ALA A 20 4.08 4.96 6.91
C ALA A 20 2.71 5.47 6.47
N GLU A 21 1.86 5.85 7.43
CA GLU A 21 0.55 6.40 7.11
C GLU A 21 0.64 7.76 6.44
N LYS A 22 1.59 8.59 6.84
CA LYS A 22 1.82 9.88 6.16
C LYS A 22 2.32 9.66 4.73
N ALA A 23 3.18 8.69 4.53
CA ALA A 23 3.66 8.35 3.19
C ALA A 23 2.50 7.91 2.30
N SER A 24 1.59 7.10 2.82
CA SER A 24 0.40 6.66 2.09
C SER A 24 -0.50 7.84 1.71
N ALA A 25 -0.66 8.80 2.60
CA ALA A 25 -1.44 10.00 2.29
C ALA A 25 -0.80 10.81 1.15
N VAL A 26 0.53 10.88 1.11
CA VAL A 26 1.24 11.55 0.01
C VAL A 26 0.95 10.84 -1.31
N VAL A 27 0.95 9.51 -1.32
CA VAL A 27 0.65 8.76 -2.55
C VAL A 27 -0.73 9.15 -3.08
N ILE A 28 -1.75 9.16 -2.23
CA ILE A 28 -3.09 9.48 -2.69
C ILE A 28 -3.17 10.92 -3.21
N ASP A 29 -2.51 11.85 -2.53
CA ASP A 29 -2.53 13.26 -2.92
C ASP A 29 -1.85 13.48 -4.28
N GLN A 30 -0.81 12.72 -4.58
CA GLN A 30 -0.08 12.84 -5.85
C GLN A 30 -0.81 12.18 -7.01
N TYR A 31 -1.52 11.08 -6.77
CA TYR A 31 -2.12 10.29 -7.84
C TYR A 31 -3.61 10.52 -8.04
N SER A 32 -4.33 11.05 -7.05
CA SER A 32 -5.77 11.20 -7.17
C SER A 32 -6.30 12.37 -6.35
N THR A 33 -6.43 13.51 -6.97
CA THR A 33 -7.02 14.70 -6.34
C THR A 33 -8.46 14.45 -5.92
N SER A 34 -9.25 13.86 -6.82
CA SER A 34 -10.67 13.59 -6.56
C SER A 34 -10.90 12.63 -5.42
N PHE A 35 -10.12 11.54 -5.38
CA PHE A 35 -10.23 10.56 -4.30
C PHE A 35 -9.75 11.15 -2.98
N GLY A 36 -8.67 11.93 -3.03
CA GLY A 36 -8.18 12.63 -1.85
C GLY A 36 -9.22 13.57 -1.26
N TRP A 37 -9.95 14.28 -2.13
CA TRP A 37 -11.05 15.14 -1.71
C TRP A 37 -12.17 14.32 -1.06
N ALA A 38 -12.57 13.23 -1.70
CA ALA A 38 -13.65 12.39 -1.19
C ALA A 38 -13.34 11.82 0.19
N THR A 39 -12.07 11.46 0.45
CA THR A 39 -11.70 10.92 1.75
C THR A 39 -11.87 11.92 2.88
N LYS A 40 -11.84 13.21 2.57
CA LYS A 40 -12.01 14.26 3.60
C LYS A 40 -13.43 14.31 4.15
N LEU A 41 -14.39 13.70 3.45
CA LEU A 41 -15.77 13.59 3.94
C LEU A 41 -15.92 12.49 5.00
N LEU A 42 -14.93 11.64 5.13
CA LEU A 42 -14.94 10.55 6.12
C LEU A 42 -14.42 11.04 7.45
N GLY A 43 -14.75 10.35 8.52
CA GLY A 43 -14.16 10.57 9.82
C GLY A 43 -12.65 10.33 9.75
N LYS A 44 -11.92 10.91 10.69
CA LYS A 44 -10.47 10.86 10.68
C LYS A 44 -9.92 9.42 10.68
N TYR A 45 -10.55 8.55 11.46
CA TYR A 45 -10.14 7.16 11.58
C TYR A 45 -10.33 6.41 10.25
N GLU A 46 -11.52 6.49 9.67
CA GLU A 46 -11.86 5.81 8.42
C GLU A 46 -11.05 6.36 7.26
N ARG A 47 -10.82 7.66 7.27
CA ARG A 47 -10.02 8.33 6.24
C ARG A 47 -8.63 7.72 6.12
N GLN A 48 -7.98 7.51 7.26
CA GLN A 48 -6.63 6.97 7.24
C GLN A 48 -6.60 5.53 6.72
N HIS A 49 -7.57 4.72 7.11
CA HIS A 49 -7.65 3.35 6.61
C HIS A 49 -7.88 3.29 5.10
N VAL A 50 -8.78 4.13 4.60
CA VAL A 50 -9.03 4.21 3.16
C VAL A 50 -7.77 4.66 2.42
N ARG A 51 -7.05 5.62 2.97
CA ARG A 51 -5.79 6.08 2.38
C ARG A 51 -4.75 4.97 2.33
N ASN A 52 -4.64 4.19 3.39
CA ASN A 52 -3.69 3.08 3.44
C ASN A 52 -4.00 2.01 2.40
N ILE A 53 -5.28 1.71 2.21
CA ILE A 53 -5.71 0.75 1.19
C ILE A 53 -5.45 1.30 -0.21
N TYR A 54 -5.84 2.55 -0.46
CA TYR A 54 -5.65 3.16 -1.77
C TYR A 54 -4.17 3.19 -2.16
N ALA A 55 -3.30 3.53 -1.21
CA ALA A 55 -1.88 3.62 -1.51
C ALA A 55 -1.32 2.27 -1.95
N LEU A 56 -1.72 1.18 -1.29
CA LEU A 56 -1.30 -0.16 -1.69
C LEU A 56 -1.75 -0.48 -3.12
N VAL A 57 -3.02 -0.22 -3.41
CA VAL A 57 -3.59 -0.46 -4.73
C VAL A 57 -2.85 0.34 -5.80
N ARG A 58 -2.58 1.62 -5.50
CA ARG A 58 -1.91 2.49 -6.47
C ARG A 58 -0.48 2.05 -6.75
N ILE A 59 0.27 1.66 -5.73
CA ILE A 59 1.65 1.20 -5.92
C ILE A 59 1.66 -0.13 -6.69
N ALA A 60 0.75 -1.05 -6.38
CA ALA A 60 0.63 -2.29 -7.13
C ALA A 60 0.33 -2.00 -8.61
N ASP A 61 -0.54 -1.02 -8.86
CA ASP A 61 -0.88 -0.59 -10.21
C ASP A 61 0.34 -0.08 -10.97
N GLU A 62 1.27 0.60 -10.29
CA GLU A 62 2.48 1.10 -10.94
C GLU A 62 3.39 -0.03 -11.42
N ILE A 63 3.33 -1.19 -10.79
CA ILE A 63 4.08 -2.36 -11.27
C ILE A 63 3.48 -2.86 -12.59
N VAL A 64 2.16 -2.86 -12.68
CA VAL A 64 1.42 -3.43 -13.81
C VAL A 64 1.35 -2.46 -14.99
N ASP A 65 1.18 -1.18 -14.71
CA ASP A 65 0.73 -0.22 -15.72
C ASP A 65 1.46 1.13 -15.69
N GLY A 66 2.58 1.25 -15.05
CA GLY A 66 3.13 2.59 -14.96
C GLY A 66 4.63 2.64 -14.78
N ALA A 67 5.03 3.19 -13.65
CA ALA A 67 6.42 3.52 -13.38
C ALA A 67 7.39 2.34 -13.55
N ALA A 68 6.98 1.13 -13.18
CA ALA A 68 7.86 -0.03 -13.32
C ALA A 68 8.19 -0.31 -14.78
N ALA A 69 7.19 -0.26 -15.66
CA ALA A 69 7.40 -0.49 -17.08
C ALA A 69 8.37 0.53 -17.66
N GLU A 70 8.20 1.80 -17.27
CA GLU A 70 9.05 2.87 -17.75
C GLU A 70 10.48 2.76 -17.21
N ALA A 71 10.62 2.51 -15.90
CA ALA A 71 11.93 2.41 -15.27
C ALA A 71 12.73 1.21 -15.72
N LEU A 72 12.06 0.10 -15.98
CA LEU A 72 12.70 -1.19 -16.27
C LEU A 72 12.74 -1.54 -17.77
N ASN A 73 12.38 -0.58 -18.60
CA ASN A 73 12.28 -0.80 -20.06
C ASN A 73 13.56 -1.41 -20.66
N ASN A 74 14.72 -0.96 -20.21
CA ASN A 74 16.00 -1.42 -20.70
C ASN A 74 16.76 -2.31 -19.74
N TYR A 75 16.08 -2.76 -18.68
CA TYR A 75 16.73 -3.57 -17.65
C TYR A 75 16.57 -5.06 -18.00
N ILE A 76 17.68 -5.71 -18.29
CA ILE A 76 17.69 -7.14 -18.64
C ILE A 76 17.32 -7.95 -17.39
N GLY A 77 16.35 -8.85 -17.54
CA GLY A 77 15.90 -9.69 -16.44
C GLY A 77 14.77 -9.10 -15.62
N ALA A 78 14.31 -7.91 -15.99
CA ALA A 78 13.14 -7.33 -15.33
C ALA A 78 11.90 -8.18 -15.61
N ASP A 79 11.15 -8.50 -14.56
CA ASP A 79 9.97 -9.33 -14.67
C ASP A 79 8.84 -8.76 -13.80
N PRO A 80 7.86 -8.09 -14.43
CA PRO A 80 6.73 -7.54 -13.67
C PRO A 80 5.95 -8.59 -12.87
N HIS A 81 5.82 -9.81 -13.39
CA HIS A 81 5.15 -10.89 -12.65
C HIS A 81 5.87 -11.20 -11.35
N SER A 82 7.19 -11.29 -11.41
CA SER A 82 8.00 -11.52 -10.22
C SER A 82 7.84 -10.37 -9.22
N MET A 83 7.76 -9.13 -9.70
CA MET A 83 7.56 -7.97 -8.83
C MET A 83 6.20 -8.02 -8.14
N VAL A 84 5.14 -8.40 -8.85
CA VAL A 84 3.81 -8.56 -8.26
C VAL A 84 3.85 -9.66 -7.20
N ASP A 85 4.49 -10.79 -7.51
CA ASP A 85 4.58 -11.91 -6.57
C ASP A 85 5.31 -11.51 -5.29
N LYS A 86 6.42 -10.80 -5.42
CA LYS A 86 7.19 -10.33 -4.25
C LYS A 86 6.40 -9.31 -3.44
N PHE A 87 5.69 -8.42 -4.10
CA PHE A 87 4.85 -7.43 -3.43
C PHE A 87 3.74 -8.12 -2.64
N GLU A 88 3.10 -9.11 -3.24
CA GLU A 88 2.07 -9.90 -2.57
C GLU A 88 2.61 -10.65 -1.36
N GLN A 89 3.74 -11.33 -1.50
CA GLN A 89 4.33 -12.08 -0.41
C GLN A 89 4.72 -11.18 0.75
N GLU A 90 5.30 -10.02 0.44
CA GLU A 90 5.65 -9.05 1.48
C GLU A 90 4.40 -8.50 2.18
N THR A 91 3.30 -8.32 1.43
CA THR A 91 2.04 -7.88 2.01
C THR A 91 1.53 -8.89 3.04
N TYR A 92 1.51 -10.17 2.69
CA TYR A 92 1.07 -11.21 3.63
C TYR A 92 1.98 -11.28 4.85
N ARG A 93 3.29 -11.24 4.62
CA ARG A 93 4.25 -11.29 5.71
C ARG A 93 4.05 -10.11 6.66
N ALA A 94 3.84 -8.92 6.12
CA ALA A 94 3.63 -7.72 6.93
C ALA A 94 2.35 -7.80 7.74
N VAL A 95 1.27 -8.31 7.15
CA VAL A 95 0.01 -8.49 7.89
C VAL A 95 0.20 -9.47 9.03
N GLU A 96 0.99 -10.51 8.81
CA GLU A 96 1.23 -11.54 9.81
C GLU A 96 2.09 -11.03 10.97
N CYS A 97 3.21 -10.35 10.66
CA CYS A 97 4.17 -9.94 11.69
C CYS A 97 4.00 -8.48 12.17
N GLY A 98 3.26 -7.67 11.43
CA GLY A 98 3.01 -6.29 11.83
C GLY A 98 4.09 -5.30 11.43
N PHE A 99 4.97 -5.64 10.48
CA PHE A 99 6.04 -4.74 10.07
C PHE A 99 6.47 -4.99 8.62
N SER A 100 6.77 -3.91 7.90
CA SER A 100 7.41 -3.98 6.58
C SER A 100 8.32 -2.77 6.40
N THR A 101 9.46 -2.98 5.73
CA THR A 101 10.32 -1.87 5.31
C THR A 101 9.71 -1.08 4.17
N ASN A 102 8.76 -1.67 3.45
CA ASN A 102 7.97 -0.94 2.46
C ASN A 102 6.89 -0.17 3.20
N LEU A 103 6.99 1.15 3.21
CA LEU A 103 6.10 1.99 4.01
C LEU A 103 4.64 1.84 3.63
N VAL A 104 4.35 1.70 2.34
CA VAL A 104 2.97 1.54 1.88
C VAL A 104 2.41 0.19 2.33
N ILE A 105 3.20 -0.88 2.20
CA ILE A 105 2.79 -2.20 2.70
C ILE A 105 2.61 -2.18 4.21
N HIS A 106 3.52 -1.49 4.93
CA HIS A 106 3.41 -1.39 6.39
C HIS A 106 2.09 -0.72 6.82
N ALA A 107 1.75 0.41 6.19
CA ALA A 107 0.51 1.12 6.50
C ALA A 107 -0.71 0.25 6.19
N PHE A 108 -0.70 -0.43 5.04
CA PHE A 108 -1.78 -1.35 4.69
C PHE A 108 -1.90 -2.49 5.71
N ALA A 109 -0.76 -3.06 6.12
CA ALA A 109 -0.76 -4.15 7.10
C ALA A 109 -1.39 -3.70 8.42
N HIS A 110 -1.10 -2.47 8.85
CA HIS A 110 -1.73 -1.90 10.04
C HIS A 110 -3.25 -1.85 9.86
N THR A 111 -3.72 -1.34 8.74
CA THR A 111 -5.15 -1.29 8.42
C THR A 111 -5.77 -2.69 8.38
N ALA A 112 -5.09 -3.64 7.74
CA ALA A 112 -5.60 -5.00 7.61
C ALA A 112 -5.76 -5.67 8.98
N ARG A 113 -4.81 -5.46 9.88
CA ARG A 113 -4.86 -6.02 11.23
C ARG A 113 -5.98 -5.37 12.04
N GLU A 114 -6.16 -4.06 11.92
CA GLU A 114 -7.21 -3.34 12.64
C GLU A 114 -8.60 -3.68 12.12
N ALA A 115 -8.75 -3.80 10.81
CA ALA A 115 -10.05 -4.02 10.17
C ALA A 115 -10.38 -5.50 9.94
N GLY A 116 -9.45 -6.40 10.24
CA GLY A 116 -9.69 -7.83 10.02
C GLY A 116 -9.65 -8.25 8.56
N ILE A 117 -8.89 -7.55 7.73
CA ILE A 117 -8.71 -7.92 6.33
C ILE A 117 -7.72 -9.07 6.26
N LYS A 118 -8.19 -10.22 5.78
CA LYS A 118 -7.39 -11.43 5.74
C LYS A 118 -6.98 -11.78 4.31
N ARG A 119 -6.14 -12.80 4.20
CA ARG A 119 -5.59 -13.26 2.92
C ARG A 119 -6.66 -13.55 1.88
N ASP A 120 -7.80 -14.09 2.29
CA ASP A 120 -8.90 -14.43 1.38
C ASP A 120 -9.51 -13.19 0.69
N LEU A 121 -9.34 -12.01 1.29
CA LEU A 121 -9.74 -10.75 0.67
C LEU A 121 -8.62 -10.12 -0.15
N ILE A 122 -7.37 -10.36 0.23
CA ILE A 122 -6.21 -9.76 -0.43
C ILE A 122 -5.84 -10.52 -1.70
N GLN A 123 -5.90 -11.84 -1.66
CA GLN A 123 -5.47 -12.68 -2.77
C GLN A 123 -6.21 -12.39 -4.09
N PRO A 124 -7.55 -12.22 -4.08
CA PRO A 124 -8.25 -11.89 -5.32
C PRO A 124 -7.79 -10.59 -5.96
N PHE A 125 -7.40 -9.61 -5.15
CA PHE A 125 -6.86 -8.36 -5.66
C PHE A 125 -5.56 -8.60 -6.45
N PHE A 126 -4.63 -9.35 -5.88
CA PHE A 126 -3.37 -9.64 -6.58
C PHE A 126 -3.59 -10.53 -7.79
N ASN A 127 -4.56 -11.43 -7.75
CA ASN A 127 -4.92 -12.23 -8.92
C ASN A 127 -5.45 -11.34 -10.05
N SER A 128 -6.25 -10.31 -9.72
CA SER A 128 -6.68 -9.32 -10.70
C SER A 128 -5.51 -8.57 -11.31
N MET A 129 -4.52 -8.21 -10.50
CA MET A 129 -3.33 -7.54 -11.00
C MET A 129 -2.59 -8.40 -12.03
N ARG A 130 -2.48 -9.69 -11.76
CA ARG A 130 -1.83 -10.62 -12.69
C ARG A 130 -2.60 -10.77 -13.99
N THR A 131 -3.93 -10.80 -13.92
CA THR A 131 -4.78 -10.86 -15.10
C THR A 131 -4.57 -9.63 -15.97
N ASP A 132 -4.56 -8.45 -15.36
CA ASP A 132 -4.32 -7.20 -16.08
C ASP A 132 -2.94 -7.19 -16.74
N LEU A 133 -1.92 -7.64 -16.02
CA LEU A 133 -0.57 -7.71 -16.52
C LEU A 133 -0.47 -8.66 -17.71
N PHE A 134 -1.12 -9.82 -17.62
CA PHE A 134 -1.16 -10.79 -18.71
C PHE A 134 -1.80 -10.19 -19.97
N GLN A 135 -2.93 -9.51 -19.81
CA GLN A 135 -3.64 -8.89 -20.93
C GLN A 135 -2.79 -7.82 -21.60
N ARG A 136 -2.09 -7.00 -20.84
CA ARG A 136 -1.22 -5.95 -21.38
C ARG A 136 -0.10 -6.54 -22.24
N VAL A 137 0.49 -7.63 -21.80
CA VAL A 137 1.57 -8.28 -22.51
C VAL A 137 1.06 -8.91 -23.82
N HIS A 138 -0.15 -9.42 -23.84
CA HIS A 138 -0.69 -10.17 -24.96
C HIS A 138 -1.54 -9.36 -25.94
N ASP A 139 -1.93 -8.15 -25.54
CA ASP A 139 -2.74 -7.26 -26.40
C ASP A 139 -1.89 -6.38 -27.33
N LYS A 140 -0.59 -6.53 -27.30
CA LYS A 140 0.30 -5.75 -28.16
C LYS A 140 0.66 -6.45 -29.45
#